data_741c4df621a23f1f1fc14fdb93920449
#
_entry.id   741c4df621a23f1f1fc14fdb93920449
#
_cell.length_a   1.000
_cell.length_b   1.000
_cell.length_c   1.000
_cell.angle_alpha   90.00
_cell.angle_beta   90.00
_cell.angle_gamma   90.00
#
_symmetry.space_group_name_H-M   'P 1'
#
loop_
_entity.id
_entity.type
_entity.pdbx_description
1 polymer ?
#
loop_
_entity_poly.entity_id
_entity_poly.type
_entity_poly.pdbx_seq_one_letter_code
_entity_poly.pdbx_strand_id
1 'polypeptide(L)'
;HTCAQPCHAGPCAPCAEILVDVPCFCGRHARTITCGERPPEAAGLRACWSCQEPCGAPLACGHHTCQKPCHIRTGVAPCPYGPDQVRTCPCGRTPLLDRLDCRDPIPTCEASCGKIHASCGHACSATCHIGPCPPCEASVLQVCRCGASKRRVMCCEAKVSNEPFLCDQICKVSRHCGKHVCQQRCCPLAYQASVPKKMLPTDLSLLDPMHYHACHVRCQKPLSCGRHTCDAPCHRGACAPCLRSTFTEVSCTCGRT
;
A
#
# COMPACT_ATOMS: atom_id res chain seq x y z
N HIS A 1 12.59 0.98 41.68
CA HIS A 1 13.92 1.59 41.91
C HIS A 1 13.80 3.10 41.98
N THR A 2 14.66 3.76 42.73
CA THR A 2 14.74 5.23 42.84
C THR A 2 15.59 5.79 41.71
N CYS A 3 15.25 6.99 41.23
CA CYS A 3 16.06 7.68 40.23
C CYS A 3 17.44 8.04 40.84
N ALA A 4 18.51 7.64 40.15
CA ALA A 4 19.90 7.91 40.58
C ALA A 4 20.44 9.24 40.07
N GLN A 5 19.66 9.99 39.28
CA GLN A 5 20.06 11.30 38.75
C GLN A 5 19.89 12.42 39.80
N PRO A 6 20.66 13.50 39.72
CA PRO A 6 20.40 14.70 40.49
C PRO A 6 18.98 15.19 40.27
N CYS A 7 18.45 15.98 41.23
CA CYS A 7 17.09 16.52 41.12
C CYS A 7 16.90 17.26 39.79
N HIS A 8 15.90 16.82 39.01
CA HIS A 8 15.63 17.36 37.68
C HIS A 8 14.14 17.60 37.47
N ALA A 9 13.79 18.53 36.60
CA ALA A 9 12.43 18.75 36.17
C ALA A 9 12.01 17.74 35.09
N GLY A 10 10.76 17.26 35.15
CA GLY A 10 10.19 16.33 34.19
C GLY A 10 10.26 14.85 34.62
N PRO A 11 9.80 13.92 33.77
CA PRO A 11 9.80 12.49 34.07
C PRO A 11 11.24 11.95 34.16
N CYS A 12 11.48 11.03 35.09
CA CYS A 12 12.77 10.35 35.21
C CYS A 12 13.08 9.54 33.94
N ALA A 13 14.35 9.42 33.59
CA ALA A 13 14.80 8.52 32.56
C ALA A 13 14.40 7.06 32.86
N PRO A 14 14.16 6.22 31.84
CA PRO A 14 13.88 4.82 32.04
C PRO A 14 14.99 4.15 32.89
N CYS A 15 14.59 3.27 33.81
CA CYS A 15 15.55 2.56 34.67
C CYS A 15 16.43 1.65 33.85
N ALA A 16 17.75 1.78 33.97
CA ALA A 16 18.73 1.01 33.23
C ALA A 16 19.19 -0.27 33.97
N GLU A 17 18.59 -0.60 35.11
CA GLU A 17 18.96 -1.81 35.88
C GLU A 17 18.63 -3.05 35.07
N ILE A 18 19.58 -4.01 35.09
CA ILE A 18 19.49 -5.24 34.29
C ILE A 18 18.78 -6.30 35.15
N LEU A 19 17.70 -6.84 34.59
CA LEU A 19 16.96 -7.96 35.15
C LEU A 19 17.35 -9.23 34.38
N VAL A 20 17.91 -10.21 35.06
CA VAL A 20 18.31 -11.49 34.48
C VAL A 20 17.20 -12.53 34.62
N ASP A 21 17.16 -13.51 33.72
CA ASP A 21 16.25 -14.65 33.74
C ASP A 21 14.78 -14.27 33.88
N VAL A 22 14.39 -13.17 33.23
CA VAL A 22 12.98 -12.72 33.22
C VAL A 22 12.17 -13.60 32.30
N PRO A 23 11.17 -14.36 32.81
CA PRO A 23 10.36 -15.23 31.97
C PRO A 23 9.44 -14.46 31.08
N CYS A 24 9.11 -15.01 29.89
CA CYS A 24 8.01 -14.55 29.07
C CYS A 24 6.65 -14.84 29.73
N PHE A 25 5.56 -14.23 29.25
CA PHE A 25 4.23 -14.40 29.86
C PHE A 25 3.76 -15.87 29.91
N CYS A 26 4.19 -16.72 28.96
CA CYS A 26 3.84 -18.16 29.01
C CYS A 26 4.80 -19.01 29.83
N GLY A 27 5.91 -18.45 30.31
CA GLY A 27 6.89 -19.10 31.17
C GLY A 27 7.89 -20.05 30.48
N ARG A 28 7.81 -20.23 29.16
CA ARG A 28 8.66 -21.18 28.41
C ARG A 28 10.05 -20.64 28.08
N HIS A 29 10.20 -19.34 27.98
CA HIS A 29 11.46 -18.68 27.64
C HIS A 29 11.79 -17.62 28.68
N ALA A 30 13.07 -17.45 28.93
CA ALA A 30 13.60 -16.39 29.79
C ALA A 30 14.66 -15.59 29.03
N ARG A 31 14.76 -14.31 29.31
CA ARG A 31 15.79 -13.43 28.74
C ARG A 31 16.19 -12.35 29.75
N THR A 32 17.35 -11.78 29.52
CA THR A 32 17.79 -10.56 30.22
C THR A 32 17.15 -9.34 29.56
N ILE A 33 16.60 -8.43 30.38
CA ILE A 33 15.99 -7.17 29.91
C ILE A 33 16.43 -6.03 30.83
N THR A 34 16.29 -4.80 30.35
CA THR A 34 16.41 -3.63 31.24
C THR A 34 15.08 -3.37 31.97
N CYS A 35 15.15 -2.90 33.20
CA CYS A 35 13.94 -2.58 33.99
C CYS A 35 13.02 -1.60 33.27
N GLY A 36 13.58 -0.64 32.55
CA GLY A 36 12.82 0.35 31.78
C GLY A 36 12.06 -0.21 30.56
N GLU A 37 12.40 -1.43 30.10
CA GLU A 37 11.67 -2.13 29.03
C GLU A 37 10.40 -2.86 29.51
N ARG A 38 10.19 -2.87 30.83
CA ARG A 38 9.00 -3.52 31.40
C ARG A 38 7.74 -2.71 31.04
N PRO A 39 6.76 -3.30 30.34
CA PRO A 39 5.52 -2.59 30.01
C PRO A 39 4.69 -2.33 31.29
N PRO A 40 3.94 -1.23 31.35
CA PRO A 40 3.12 -0.87 32.52
C PRO A 40 2.13 -1.96 32.93
N GLU A 41 1.58 -2.71 31.96
CA GLU A 41 0.62 -3.78 32.19
C GLU A 41 1.23 -4.98 32.92
N ALA A 42 2.57 -5.11 32.91
CA ALA A 42 3.31 -6.12 33.63
C ALA A 42 3.82 -5.66 35.00
N ALA A 43 3.36 -4.49 35.49
CA ALA A 43 3.74 -3.99 36.80
C ALA A 43 3.35 -5.01 37.88
N GLY A 44 4.34 -5.39 38.72
CA GLY A 44 4.15 -6.42 39.75
C GLY A 44 4.19 -7.87 39.28
N LEU A 45 4.22 -8.14 37.97
CA LEU A 45 4.37 -9.49 37.43
C LEU A 45 5.84 -9.86 37.29
N ARG A 46 6.18 -11.14 37.52
CA ARG A 46 7.53 -11.66 37.27
C ARG A 46 7.81 -11.74 35.76
N ALA A 47 6.82 -12.16 35.00
CA ALA A 47 6.86 -12.19 33.51
C ALA A 47 6.47 -10.85 32.95
N CYS A 48 7.22 -10.31 31.95
CA CYS A 48 6.97 -8.97 31.43
C CYS A 48 7.22 -8.81 29.92
N TRP A 49 7.37 -9.91 29.18
CA TRP A 49 7.57 -9.86 27.74
C TRP A 49 6.90 -11.04 27.03
N SER A 50 6.63 -10.90 25.74
CA SER A 50 6.05 -11.94 24.90
C SER A 50 7.10 -12.58 24.01
N CYS A 51 7.17 -13.93 24.00
CA CYS A 51 8.04 -14.68 23.09
C CYS A 51 7.45 -14.83 21.68
N GLN A 52 6.24 -14.30 21.43
CA GLN A 52 5.49 -14.38 20.18
C GLN A 52 5.03 -15.80 19.80
N GLU A 53 5.46 -16.84 20.49
CA GLU A 53 4.96 -18.19 20.27
C GLU A 53 3.53 -18.37 20.79
N PRO A 54 2.77 -19.37 20.30
CA PRO A 54 1.44 -19.66 20.82
C PRO A 54 1.49 -19.92 22.33
N CYS A 55 0.60 -19.33 23.11
CA CYS A 55 0.59 -19.41 24.58
C CYS A 55 0.58 -20.86 25.09
N GLY A 56 -0.19 -21.76 24.44
CA GLY A 56 -0.25 -23.18 24.75
C GLY A 56 -0.89 -23.54 26.09
N ALA A 57 -1.41 -22.56 26.84
CA ALA A 57 -2.10 -22.83 28.09
C ALA A 57 -3.41 -23.61 27.85
N PRO A 58 -3.77 -24.58 28.73
CA PRO A 58 -5.05 -25.28 28.60
C PRO A 58 -6.22 -24.31 28.76
N LEU A 59 -7.24 -24.50 27.94
CA LEU A 59 -8.50 -23.76 28.03
C LEU A 59 -9.46 -24.46 29.02
N ALA A 60 -10.53 -23.78 29.38
CA ALA A 60 -11.51 -24.28 30.36
C ALA A 60 -12.13 -25.64 30.01
N CYS A 61 -12.14 -26.03 28.73
CA CYS A 61 -12.64 -27.32 28.28
C CYS A 61 -11.69 -28.49 28.54
N GLY A 62 -10.42 -28.28 28.91
CA GLY A 62 -9.42 -29.30 29.10
C GLY A 62 -8.89 -29.99 27.84
N HIS A 63 -9.52 -29.80 26.69
CA HIS A 63 -9.19 -30.44 25.40
C HIS A 63 -8.44 -29.55 24.42
N HIS A 64 -8.62 -28.24 24.53
CA HIS A 64 -7.98 -27.26 23.67
C HIS A 64 -6.97 -26.41 24.43
N THR A 65 -6.00 -25.87 23.70
CA THR A 65 -4.96 -24.95 24.22
C THR A 65 -5.09 -23.59 23.58
N CYS A 66 -4.64 -22.56 24.29
CA CYS A 66 -4.65 -21.19 23.80
C CYS A 66 -3.66 -21.03 22.64
N GLN A 67 -4.16 -20.65 21.47
CA GLN A 67 -3.38 -20.42 20.25
C GLN A 67 -2.98 -18.95 20.06
N LYS A 68 -3.36 -18.06 20.98
CA LYS A 68 -2.94 -16.65 20.93
C LYS A 68 -1.44 -16.56 21.15
N PRO A 69 -0.73 -15.58 20.54
CA PRO A 69 0.66 -15.29 20.88
C PRO A 69 0.82 -15.13 22.40
N CYS A 70 2.00 -15.42 22.90
CA CYS A 70 2.31 -15.32 24.32
C CYS A 70 1.84 -13.98 24.91
N HIS A 71 0.97 -14.05 25.93
CA HIS A 71 0.28 -12.90 26.51
C HIS A 71 0.10 -13.06 28.02
N ILE A 72 -0.23 -11.97 28.71
CA ILE A 72 -0.60 -11.99 30.12
C ILE A 72 -1.85 -12.85 30.31
N ARG A 73 -1.81 -13.76 31.27
CA ARG A 73 -2.93 -14.64 31.61
C ARG A 73 -3.63 -14.14 32.86
N THR A 74 -4.92 -13.88 32.76
CA THR A 74 -5.78 -13.43 33.87
C THR A 74 -6.70 -14.54 34.39
N GLY A 75 -6.30 -15.81 34.22
CA GLY A 75 -7.08 -16.97 34.59
C GLY A 75 -7.15 -18.04 33.50
N VAL A 76 -8.07 -18.99 33.64
CA VAL A 76 -8.33 -20.02 32.61
C VAL A 76 -9.29 -19.44 31.57
N ALA A 77 -8.81 -19.31 30.35
CA ALA A 77 -9.62 -18.74 29.26
C ALA A 77 -10.72 -19.70 28.82
N PRO A 78 -11.92 -19.20 28.45
CA PRO A 78 -12.99 -20.03 27.88
C PRO A 78 -12.59 -20.63 26.55
N CYS A 79 -13.10 -21.81 26.23
CA CYS A 79 -12.84 -22.46 24.96
C CYS A 79 -13.59 -21.73 23.82
N PRO A 80 -12.92 -21.22 22.77
CA PRO A 80 -13.60 -20.55 21.66
C PRO A 80 -14.49 -21.48 20.82
N TYR A 81 -14.33 -22.81 20.99
CA TYR A 81 -15.14 -23.81 20.28
C TYR A 81 -16.28 -24.36 21.14
N GLY A 82 -16.43 -23.88 22.37
CA GLY A 82 -17.52 -24.32 23.25
C GLY A 82 -18.91 -23.99 22.71
N PRO A 83 -19.96 -24.75 23.08
CA PRO A 83 -21.33 -24.48 22.65
C PRO A 83 -21.81 -23.09 23.08
N ASP A 84 -21.35 -22.59 24.21
CA ASP A 84 -21.65 -21.22 24.68
C ASP A 84 -21.07 -20.12 23.78
N GLN A 85 -19.98 -20.40 23.10
CA GLN A 85 -19.28 -19.46 22.22
C GLN A 85 -19.71 -19.59 20.77
N VAL A 86 -19.93 -20.82 20.29
CA VAL A 86 -20.34 -21.13 18.91
C VAL A 86 -21.77 -21.63 18.91
N ARG A 87 -22.70 -20.68 18.79
CA ARG A 87 -24.14 -20.93 18.81
C ARG A 87 -24.80 -21.05 17.45
N THR A 88 -24.04 -20.72 16.38
CA THR A 88 -24.55 -20.74 15.01
C THR A 88 -23.58 -21.41 14.08
N CYS A 89 -24.05 -21.82 12.90
CA CYS A 89 -23.18 -22.24 11.80
C CYS A 89 -22.16 -21.15 11.44
N PRO A 90 -21.07 -21.47 10.71
CA PRO A 90 -20.01 -20.51 10.41
C PRO A 90 -20.47 -19.21 9.75
N CYS A 91 -21.57 -19.22 8.97
CA CYS A 91 -22.13 -18.01 8.36
C CYS A 91 -23.07 -17.21 9.27
N GLY A 92 -23.41 -17.72 10.47
CA GLY A 92 -24.26 -17.06 11.46
C GLY A 92 -25.77 -17.23 11.27
N ARG A 93 -26.22 -17.96 10.24
CA ARG A 93 -27.65 -18.02 9.89
C ARG A 93 -28.44 -19.12 10.63
N THR A 94 -27.84 -20.29 10.82
CA THR A 94 -28.50 -21.45 11.39
C THR A 94 -28.05 -21.67 12.83
N PRO A 95 -28.92 -21.66 13.81
CA PRO A 95 -28.61 -21.97 15.21
C PRO A 95 -28.17 -23.42 15.36
N LEU A 96 -27.22 -23.67 16.25
CA LEU A 96 -26.70 -24.99 16.60
C LEU A 96 -27.22 -25.38 17.99
N LEU A 97 -28.38 -25.99 18.06
CA LEU A 97 -29.02 -26.34 19.33
C LEU A 97 -28.51 -27.65 19.91
N ASP A 98 -28.00 -28.54 19.07
CA ASP A 98 -27.62 -29.91 19.44
C ASP A 98 -26.15 -30.09 19.85
N ARG A 99 -25.35 -29.01 19.82
CA ARG A 99 -23.95 -29.06 20.25
C ARG A 99 -23.84 -29.02 21.77
N LEU A 100 -23.26 -30.05 22.35
CA LEU A 100 -23.07 -30.20 23.79
C LEU A 100 -21.61 -30.04 24.21
N ASP A 101 -20.66 -30.31 23.30
CA ASP A 101 -19.23 -30.29 23.57
C ASP A 101 -18.45 -29.44 22.52
N CYS A 102 -17.30 -28.93 22.92
CA CYS A 102 -16.40 -28.19 22.04
C CYS A 102 -15.75 -29.05 20.94
N ARG A 103 -15.79 -30.37 21.09
CA ARG A 103 -15.30 -31.35 20.11
C ARG A 103 -16.36 -31.70 19.05
N ASP A 104 -17.63 -31.39 19.32
CA ASP A 104 -18.67 -31.64 18.36
C ASP A 104 -18.42 -30.82 17.08
N PRO A 105 -18.59 -31.41 15.89
CA PRO A 105 -18.38 -30.70 14.64
C PRO A 105 -19.29 -29.47 14.55
N ILE A 106 -18.80 -28.42 13.93
CA ILE A 106 -19.60 -27.23 13.61
C ILE A 106 -20.19 -27.45 12.23
N PRO A 107 -21.49 -27.80 12.12
CA PRO A 107 -22.11 -28.05 10.83
C PRO A 107 -22.20 -26.77 10.00
N THR A 108 -22.03 -26.92 8.70
CA THR A 108 -22.27 -25.86 7.72
C THR A 108 -23.69 -25.96 7.19
N CYS A 109 -24.33 -24.84 6.93
CA CYS A 109 -25.63 -24.81 6.22
C CYS A 109 -25.39 -24.69 4.71
N GLU A 110 -26.40 -25.02 3.91
CA GLU A 110 -26.30 -24.95 2.43
C GLU A 110 -26.44 -23.52 1.88
N ALA A 111 -26.74 -22.54 2.74
CA ALA A 111 -26.86 -21.14 2.33
C ALA A 111 -25.51 -20.51 1.96
N SER A 112 -25.53 -19.50 1.12
CA SER A 112 -24.33 -18.71 0.83
C SER A 112 -23.80 -18.05 2.11
N CYS A 113 -22.49 -17.97 2.27
CA CYS A 113 -21.83 -17.43 3.45
C CYS A 113 -22.27 -15.99 3.76
N GLY A 114 -22.28 -15.10 2.79
CA GLY A 114 -22.75 -13.71 2.92
C GLY A 114 -21.90 -12.80 3.82
N LYS A 115 -20.81 -13.30 4.41
CA LYS A 115 -19.89 -12.47 5.18
C LYS A 115 -19.23 -11.43 4.27
N ILE A 116 -19.08 -10.22 4.77
CA ILE A 116 -18.47 -9.14 4.01
C ILE A 116 -16.94 -9.30 4.03
N HIS A 117 -16.34 -9.31 2.85
CA HIS A 117 -14.89 -9.27 2.71
C HIS A 117 -14.36 -7.90 3.15
N ALA A 118 -13.62 -7.85 4.24
CA ALA A 118 -13.05 -6.60 4.78
C ALA A 118 -12.20 -5.83 3.75
N SER A 119 -11.60 -6.56 2.82
CA SER A 119 -10.72 -5.98 1.80
C SER A 119 -11.46 -5.33 0.62
N CYS A 120 -12.74 -5.64 0.34
CA CYS A 120 -13.48 -5.17 -0.85
C CYS A 120 -14.93 -4.78 -0.61
N GLY A 121 -15.49 -5.10 0.55
CA GLY A 121 -16.88 -4.82 0.85
C GLY A 121 -17.91 -5.71 0.13
N HIS A 122 -17.48 -6.67 -0.70
CA HIS A 122 -18.41 -7.62 -1.32
C HIS A 122 -18.79 -8.73 -0.34
N ALA A 123 -20.00 -9.26 -0.48
CA ALA A 123 -20.43 -10.42 0.27
C ALA A 123 -19.81 -11.70 -0.31
N CYS A 124 -19.39 -12.61 0.56
CA CYS A 124 -18.88 -13.91 0.16
C CYS A 124 -20.01 -14.74 -0.50
N SER A 125 -19.80 -15.18 -1.73
CA SER A 125 -20.75 -15.99 -2.51
C SER A 125 -20.61 -17.50 -2.28
N ALA A 126 -19.53 -17.95 -1.64
CA ALA A 126 -19.32 -19.36 -1.33
C ALA A 126 -20.40 -19.88 -0.39
N THR A 127 -20.70 -21.18 -0.45
CA THR A 127 -21.55 -21.83 0.55
C THR A 127 -20.97 -21.67 1.95
N CYS A 128 -21.80 -21.81 2.98
CA CYS A 128 -21.35 -21.72 4.37
C CYS A 128 -20.12 -22.60 4.60
N HIS A 129 -19.05 -22.02 5.11
CA HIS A 129 -17.74 -22.67 5.25
C HIS A 129 -17.08 -22.32 6.57
N ILE A 130 -16.22 -23.20 7.04
CA ILE A 130 -15.36 -22.98 8.20
C ILE A 130 -14.09 -22.21 7.76
N GLY A 131 -13.57 -21.35 8.60
CA GLY A 131 -12.35 -20.60 8.36
C GLY A 131 -12.56 -19.27 7.60
N PRO A 132 -11.49 -18.68 7.06
CA PRO A 132 -11.56 -17.43 6.30
C PRO A 132 -12.34 -17.61 5.00
N CYS A 133 -12.99 -16.54 4.55
CA CYS A 133 -13.66 -16.56 3.25
C CYS A 133 -12.66 -16.75 2.11
N PRO A 134 -13.00 -17.55 1.09
CA PRO A 134 -12.18 -17.68 -0.11
C PRO A 134 -12.04 -16.33 -0.82
N PRO A 135 -11.10 -16.18 -1.77
CA PRO A 135 -10.92 -14.96 -2.55
C PRO A 135 -12.25 -14.50 -3.18
N CYS A 136 -12.47 -13.18 -3.19
CA CYS A 136 -13.71 -12.61 -3.71
C CYS A 136 -13.80 -12.77 -5.25
N GLU A 137 -14.80 -13.50 -5.72
CA GLU A 137 -15.07 -13.74 -7.15
C GLU A 137 -16.08 -12.76 -7.75
N ALA A 138 -16.50 -11.73 -6.99
CA ALA A 138 -17.41 -10.73 -7.51
C ALA A 138 -16.85 -10.06 -8.77
N SER A 139 -17.65 -9.94 -9.81
CA SER A 139 -17.27 -9.28 -11.06
C SER A 139 -17.24 -7.77 -10.88
N VAL A 140 -16.10 -7.13 -11.11
CA VAL A 140 -15.90 -5.69 -11.03
C VAL A 140 -15.46 -5.12 -12.38
N LEU A 141 -15.83 -3.87 -12.64
CA LEU A 141 -15.38 -3.15 -13.83
C LEU A 141 -14.05 -2.47 -13.53
N GLN A 142 -13.01 -2.90 -14.23
CA GLN A 142 -11.72 -2.23 -14.24
C GLN A 142 -11.63 -1.30 -15.44
N VAL A 143 -11.26 -0.06 -15.21
CA VAL A 143 -11.07 0.96 -16.25
C VAL A 143 -9.59 1.05 -16.59
N CYS A 144 -9.25 1.16 -17.88
CA CYS A 144 -7.86 1.33 -18.30
C CYS A 144 -7.33 2.72 -17.89
N ARG A 145 -6.00 2.86 -17.89
CA ARG A 145 -5.32 4.10 -17.46
C ARG A 145 -5.81 5.36 -18.20
N CYS A 146 -6.17 5.27 -19.47
CA CYS A 146 -6.68 6.42 -20.25
C CYS A 146 -8.20 6.62 -20.14
N GLY A 147 -8.93 5.73 -19.45
CA GLY A 147 -10.38 5.81 -19.30
C GLY A 147 -11.21 5.30 -20.50
N ALA A 148 -10.60 5.02 -21.66
CA ALA A 148 -11.31 4.70 -22.88
C ALA A 148 -11.89 3.28 -22.93
N SER A 149 -11.26 2.33 -22.25
CA SER A 149 -11.64 0.91 -22.26
C SER A 149 -11.97 0.41 -20.87
N LYS A 150 -12.98 -0.45 -20.80
CA LYS A 150 -13.40 -1.11 -19.56
C LYS A 150 -13.39 -2.61 -19.78
N ARG A 151 -12.99 -3.36 -18.78
CA ARG A 151 -13.08 -4.83 -18.78
C ARG A 151 -13.69 -5.33 -17.48
N ARG A 152 -14.35 -6.46 -17.54
CA ARG A 152 -14.80 -7.17 -16.34
C ARG A 152 -13.70 -8.12 -15.89
N VAL A 153 -13.40 -8.09 -14.60
CA VAL A 153 -12.42 -8.97 -13.95
C VAL A 153 -12.97 -9.42 -12.61
N MET A 154 -12.44 -10.50 -12.06
CA MET A 154 -12.76 -10.88 -10.69
C MET A 154 -12.14 -9.89 -9.70
N CYS A 155 -12.85 -9.62 -8.62
CA CYS A 155 -12.42 -8.67 -7.59
C CYS A 155 -11.05 -9.04 -6.99
N CYS A 156 -10.79 -10.34 -6.79
CA CYS A 156 -9.49 -10.82 -6.32
C CYS A 156 -8.36 -10.49 -7.29
N GLU A 157 -8.58 -10.63 -8.60
CA GLU A 157 -7.60 -10.30 -9.64
C GLU A 157 -7.36 -8.79 -9.76
N ALA A 158 -8.44 -7.99 -9.68
CA ALA A 158 -8.34 -6.53 -9.73
C ALA A 158 -7.49 -5.94 -8.60
N LYS A 159 -7.43 -6.62 -7.47
CA LYS A 159 -6.67 -6.17 -6.29
C LYS A 159 -5.18 -6.54 -6.32
N VAL A 160 -4.86 -7.67 -6.92
CA VAL A 160 -3.46 -8.11 -7.08
C VAL A 160 -2.68 -7.13 -7.94
N SER A 161 -3.33 -6.54 -8.96
CA SER A 161 -2.74 -5.48 -9.78
C SER A 161 -3.32 -4.12 -9.36
N ASN A 162 -2.64 -3.44 -8.44
CA ASN A 162 -3.02 -2.08 -8.01
C ASN A 162 -2.91 -1.03 -9.14
N GLU A 163 -2.42 -1.43 -10.32
CA GLU A 163 -2.26 -0.59 -11.48
C GLU A 163 -3.43 -0.79 -12.48
N PRO A 164 -3.93 0.30 -13.09
CA PRO A 164 -4.92 0.19 -14.14
C PRO A 164 -4.32 -0.55 -15.35
N PHE A 165 -5.11 -1.43 -15.98
CA PHE A 165 -4.66 -2.10 -17.18
C PHE A 165 -4.42 -1.11 -18.33
N LEU A 166 -3.56 -1.50 -19.27
CA LEU A 166 -3.26 -0.70 -20.45
C LEU A 166 -4.09 -1.21 -21.65
N CYS A 167 -4.84 -0.34 -22.29
CA CYS A 167 -5.52 -0.65 -23.55
C CYS A 167 -4.62 -0.33 -24.75
N ASP A 168 -5.05 -0.75 -25.95
CA ASP A 168 -4.27 -0.55 -27.19
C ASP A 168 -4.48 0.82 -27.83
N GLN A 169 -5.27 1.69 -27.20
CA GLN A 169 -5.52 3.02 -27.75
C GLN A 169 -4.28 3.88 -27.73
N ILE A 170 -3.92 4.39 -28.91
CA ILE A 170 -2.78 5.29 -29.10
C ILE A 170 -3.25 6.74 -28.93
N CYS A 171 -2.52 7.48 -28.11
CA CYS A 171 -2.77 8.89 -27.89
C CYS A 171 -2.44 9.71 -29.14
N LYS A 172 -3.36 10.57 -29.58
CA LYS A 172 -3.20 11.47 -30.73
C LYS A 172 -3.12 12.95 -30.34
N VAL A 173 -2.92 13.24 -29.05
CA VAL A 173 -2.78 14.62 -28.55
C VAL A 173 -1.45 15.21 -29.00
N SER A 174 -1.45 16.45 -29.46
CA SER A 174 -0.22 17.16 -29.81
C SER A 174 0.67 17.35 -28.60
N ARG A 175 1.96 17.04 -28.72
CA ARG A 175 2.93 17.32 -27.67
C ARG A 175 3.09 18.83 -27.44
N HIS A 176 3.70 19.21 -26.32
CA HIS A 176 3.91 20.62 -25.94
C HIS A 176 4.62 21.46 -27.01
N CYS A 177 5.45 20.84 -27.83
CA CYS A 177 6.10 21.50 -28.96
C CYS A 177 5.16 21.94 -30.09
N GLY A 178 3.92 21.41 -30.11
CA GLY A 178 2.90 21.73 -31.15
C GLY A 178 3.16 21.10 -32.52
N LYS A 179 4.28 20.37 -32.72
CA LYS A 179 4.67 19.75 -33.99
C LYS A 179 4.55 18.23 -33.99
N HIS A 180 4.85 17.63 -32.87
CA HIS A 180 4.83 16.18 -32.68
C HIS A 180 3.56 15.74 -31.97
N VAL A 181 3.11 14.55 -32.25
CA VAL A 181 1.92 13.92 -31.65
C VAL A 181 2.39 12.88 -30.62
N CYS A 182 1.67 12.76 -29.51
CA CYS A 182 1.86 11.69 -28.57
C CYS A 182 1.46 10.35 -29.21
N GLN A 183 2.32 9.34 -29.10
CA GLN A 183 2.06 8.00 -29.64
C GLN A 183 2.07 6.94 -28.53
N GLN A 184 1.94 7.36 -27.25
CA GLN A 184 1.91 6.44 -26.12
C GLN A 184 0.61 5.65 -26.10
N ARG A 185 0.72 4.35 -25.87
CA ARG A 185 -0.44 3.48 -25.64
C ARG A 185 -1.06 3.82 -24.28
N CYS A 186 -2.38 3.86 -24.23
CA CYS A 186 -3.14 4.09 -23.01
C CYS A 186 -2.67 5.32 -22.22
N CYS A 187 -2.41 6.43 -22.88
CA CYS A 187 -1.97 7.68 -22.24
C CYS A 187 -3.07 8.24 -21.35
N PRO A 188 -2.82 8.57 -20.07
CA PRO A 188 -3.85 9.08 -19.17
C PRO A 188 -4.45 10.42 -19.61
N LEU A 189 -3.74 11.18 -20.42
CA LEU A 189 -4.21 12.45 -20.96
C LEU A 189 -4.79 12.36 -22.40
N ALA A 190 -5.06 11.13 -22.89
CA ALA A 190 -5.63 10.93 -24.23
C ALA A 190 -7.00 11.62 -24.41
N TYR A 191 -7.75 11.80 -23.33
CA TYR A 191 -9.04 12.51 -23.32
C TYR A 191 -8.92 13.95 -23.83
N GLN A 192 -7.76 14.60 -23.71
CA GLN A 192 -7.54 15.97 -24.19
C GLN A 192 -7.76 16.12 -25.70
N ALA A 193 -7.67 15.04 -26.47
CA ALA A 193 -7.99 15.06 -27.90
C ALA A 193 -9.48 15.34 -28.18
N SER A 194 -10.36 14.98 -27.24
CA SER A 194 -11.82 15.12 -27.35
C SER A 194 -12.36 16.40 -26.70
N VAL A 195 -11.53 17.11 -25.93
CA VAL A 195 -11.93 18.33 -25.23
C VAL A 195 -11.62 19.57 -26.10
N PRO A 196 -12.58 20.50 -26.29
CA PRO A 196 -12.33 21.74 -26.97
C PRO A 196 -11.17 22.52 -26.33
N LYS A 197 -10.25 23.02 -27.15
CA LYS A 197 -9.04 23.74 -26.66
C LYS A 197 -9.35 24.90 -25.71
N LYS A 198 -10.51 25.55 -25.87
CA LYS A 198 -10.96 26.63 -24.98
C LYS A 198 -11.26 26.18 -23.54
N MET A 199 -11.52 24.90 -23.35
CA MET A 199 -11.86 24.32 -22.05
C MET A 199 -10.65 23.67 -21.35
N LEU A 200 -9.51 23.61 -22.04
CA LEU A 200 -8.28 23.08 -21.45
C LEU A 200 -7.50 24.21 -20.75
N PRO A 201 -6.85 23.91 -19.62
CA PRO A 201 -5.95 24.86 -18.98
C PRO A 201 -4.86 25.34 -19.94
N THR A 202 -4.54 26.63 -19.92
CA THR A 202 -3.43 27.20 -20.71
C THR A 202 -2.08 26.97 -20.05
N ASP A 203 -2.07 26.80 -18.72
CA ASP A 203 -0.88 26.49 -17.95
C ASP A 203 -0.51 25.01 -18.13
N LEU A 204 0.70 24.76 -18.62
CA LEU A 204 1.22 23.42 -18.86
C LEU A 204 1.38 22.60 -17.57
N SER A 205 1.64 23.26 -16.44
CA SER A 205 1.76 22.58 -15.14
C SER A 205 0.41 21.99 -14.68
N LEU A 206 -0.69 22.61 -15.02
CA LEU A 206 -2.04 22.13 -14.78
C LEU A 206 -2.53 21.15 -15.85
N LEU A 207 -2.13 21.39 -17.12
CA LEU A 207 -2.53 20.57 -18.25
C LEU A 207 -1.87 19.18 -18.25
N ASP A 208 -0.59 19.12 -17.88
CA ASP A 208 0.22 17.91 -17.91
C ASP A 208 1.28 17.91 -16.78
N PRO A 209 0.84 17.81 -15.53
CA PRO A 209 1.74 17.87 -14.36
C PRO A 209 2.81 16.76 -14.35
N MET A 210 2.56 15.66 -15.03
CA MET A 210 3.47 14.52 -15.12
C MET A 210 4.27 14.47 -16.41
N HIS A 211 4.19 15.52 -17.25
CA HIS A 211 4.92 15.67 -18.51
C HIS A 211 4.73 14.54 -19.53
N TYR A 212 3.56 13.87 -19.54
CA TYR A 212 3.23 12.80 -20.50
C TYR A 212 3.34 13.24 -21.97
N HIS A 213 3.08 14.51 -22.26
CA HIS A 213 3.15 15.07 -23.59
C HIS A 213 4.40 15.94 -23.82
N ALA A 214 5.41 15.84 -22.96
CA ALA A 214 6.70 16.48 -23.21
C ALA A 214 7.32 15.93 -24.51
N CYS A 215 7.93 16.79 -25.29
CA CYS A 215 8.61 16.39 -26.52
C CYS A 215 10.09 16.12 -26.26
N HIS A 216 10.53 14.89 -26.48
CA HIS A 216 11.92 14.48 -26.31
C HIS A 216 12.70 14.44 -27.63
N VAL A 217 12.04 14.76 -28.76
CA VAL A 217 12.70 14.84 -30.06
C VAL A 217 13.57 16.09 -30.08
N ARG A 218 14.82 15.99 -30.52
CA ARG A 218 15.74 17.15 -30.64
C ARG A 218 15.19 18.14 -31.68
N CYS A 219 15.31 19.43 -31.40
CA CYS A 219 14.78 20.49 -32.25
C CYS A 219 15.46 20.54 -33.62
N GLN A 220 16.78 20.45 -33.68
CA GLN A 220 17.63 20.42 -34.88
C GLN A 220 17.43 21.59 -35.86
N LYS A 221 16.74 22.66 -35.48
CA LYS A 221 16.64 23.86 -36.31
C LYS A 221 18.01 24.57 -36.34
N PRO A 222 18.39 25.13 -37.50
CA PRO A 222 19.57 25.97 -37.57
C PRO A 222 19.41 27.19 -36.65
N LEU A 223 20.46 27.51 -35.90
CA LEU A 223 20.52 28.70 -35.08
C LEU A 223 20.90 29.92 -35.91
N SER A 224 20.69 31.10 -35.35
CA SER A 224 20.97 32.40 -36.03
C SER A 224 22.41 32.54 -36.49
N CYS A 225 23.36 31.81 -35.92
CA CYS A 225 24.76 31.80 -36.35
C CYS A 225 25.04 31.08 -37.68
N GLY A 226 24.06 30.35 -38.25
CA GLY A 226 24.14 29.60 -39.49
C GLY A 226 25.05 28.36 -39.49
N ARG A 227 25.80 28.12 -38.40
CA ARG A 227 26.75 26.99 -38.24
C ARG A 227 26.33 25.91 -37.30
N HIS A 228 25.45 26.21 -36.36
CA HIS A 228 25.02 25.28 -35.32
C HIS A 228 23.49 25.03 -35.37
N THR A 229 23.07 23.90 -34.87
CA THR A 229 21.67 23.51 -34.73
C THR A 229 21.25 23.56 -33.27
N CYS A 230 19.96 23.71 -33.02
CA CYS A 230 19.40 23.69 -31.68
C CYS A 230 19.41 22.27 -31.10
N ASP A 231 20.14 22.07 -30.01
CA ASP A 231 20.24 20.77 -29.32
C ASP A 231 19.16 20.57 -28.26
N ALA A 232 18.33 21.59 -27.98
CA ALA A 232 17.24 21.50 -27.03
C ALA A 232 16.12 20.56 -27.52
N PRO A 233 15.31 19.98 -26.62
CA PRO A 233 14.08 19.31 -27.01
C PRO A 233 13.20 20.22 -27.87
N CYS A 234 12.47 19.62 -28.80
CA CYS A 234 11.60 20.37 -29.72
C CYS A 234 10.63 21.26 -28.93
N HIS A 235 10.59 22.52 -29.24
CA HIS A 235 9.85 23.57 -28.53
C HIS A 235 9.05 24.46 -29.46
N ARG A 236 8.08 25.23 -28.90
CA ARG A 236 7.39 26.30 -29.59
C ARG A 236 8.27 27.57 -29.63
N GLY A 237 8.02 28.41 -30.61
CA GLY A 237 8.70 29.70 -30.73
C GLY A 237 10.10 29.60 -31.34
N ALA A 238 10.86 30.68 -31.16
CA ALA A 238 12.24 30.81 -31.65
C ALA A 238 13.19 29.95 -30.79
N CYS A 239 14.28 29.47 -31.42
CA CYS A 239 15.36 28.82 -30.68
C CYS A 239 16.15 29.86 -29.87
N ALA A 240 16.73 29.44 -28.76
CA ALA A 240 17.66 30.28 -28.01
C ALA A 240 18.83 30.71 -28.90
N PRO A 241 19.45 31.87 -28.64
CA PRO A 241 20.61 32.30 -29.36
C PRO A 241 21.76 31.30 -29.20
N CYS A 242 22.64 31.22 -30.22
CA CYS A 242 23.82 30.38 -30.14
C CYS A 242 24.83 30.98 -29.15
N LEU A 243 25.13 30.23 -28.10
CA LEU A 243 26.14 30.63 -27.08
C LEU A 243 27.51 29.99 -27.31
N ARG A 244 27.70 29.28 -28.46
CA ARG A 244 29.01 28.70 -28.78
C ARG A 244 29.96 29.81 -29.26
N SER A 245 31.06 30.02 -28.55
CA SER A 245 32.10 30.96 -28.93
C SER A 245 32.93 30.38 -30.08
N THR A 246 33.19 31.20 -31.10
CA THR A 246 34.12 30.87 -32.16
C THR A 246 35.31 31.84 -32.03
N PHE A 247 36.49 31.29 -31.92
CA PHE A 247 37.73 32.08 -31.97
C PHE A 247 38.13 32.17 -33.44
N THR A 248 37.87 33.32 -34.06
CA THR A 248 38.37 33.64 -35.38
C THR A 248 39.25 34.90 -35.28
N GLU A 249 40.43 34.86 -35.88
CA GLU A 249 41.23 36.06 -36.02
C GLU A 249 40.45 37.07 -36.86
N VAL A 250 40.17 38.20 -36.28
CA VAL A 250 39.51 39.31 -37.00
C VAL A 250 40.58 40.33 -37.30
N SER A 251 40.97 40.40 -38.55
CA SER A 251 41.83 41.50 -39.02
C SER A 251 41.01 42.72 -39.31
N CYS A 252 41.47 43.87 -38.86
CA CYS A 252 40.89 45.16 -39.20
C CYS A 252 41.05 45.42 -40.70
N THR A 253 40.11 46.20 -41.25
CA THR A 253 40.20 46.66 -42.67
C THR A 253 41.49 47.40 -43.02
N CYS A 254 42.26 47.89 -42.01
CA CYS A 254 43.59 48.47 -42.16
C CYS A 254 44.71 47.45 -42.10
N GLY A 255 44.47 46.15 -41.93
CA GLY A 255 45.42 45.05 -41.88
C GLY A 255 46.21 44.92 -40.58
N ARG A 256 45.89 45.66 -39.50
CA ARG A 256 46.50 45.52 -38.18
C ARG A 256 45.68 44.61 -37.32
N THR A 257 46.27 43.57 -36.73
CA THR A 257 45.69 42.69 -35.71
C THR A 257 45.84 43.31 -34.34
#